data_a66677380e03d93ff83cee86e8f54fd6
#
_entry.id   a66677380e03d93ff83cee86e8f54fd6
#
_cell.length_a   1.000
_cell.length_b   1.000
_cell.length_c   1.000
_cell.angle_alpha   90.00
_cell.angle_beta   90.00
_cell.angle_gamma   90.00
#
_symmetry.space_group_name_H-M   'P 1'
#
loop_
_entity.id
_entity.type
_entity.pdbx_description
1 polymer ?
#
loop_
_entity_poly.entity_id
_entity_poly.type
_entity_poly.pdbx_seq_one_letter_code
_entity_poly.pdbx_strand_id
1 'polypeptide(L)'
;GVGGAGATQAVMARLLGADVAMVNALGDDVFGDMTVRNFESLGIDTTYLARVPGSSGVAPIWVEPDGTNRIICVAGANDAMVAEDAAAAIWALAPLDAVVVEFDSPQAVKAAAFAAARSRGIVTILNPAPAASMDPALLAVSDWVIPNEVEFAGLAGASSDATDAEIAAFARATGT
;
A
#
# COMPACT_ATOMS: atom_id res chain seq x y z
N GLY A 1 -2.41 6.62 -17.10
CA GLY A 1 -1.98 7.54 -16.05
C GLY A 1 -1.25 6.79 -14.94
N VAL A 2 -0.63 7.52 -14.01
CA VAL A 2 -0.08 6.95 -12.78
C VAL A 2 -1.24 6.54 -11.87
N GLY A 3 -1.19 5.33 -11.29
CA GLY A 3 -2.26 4.76 -10.48
C GLY A 3 -1.73 3.68 -9.55
N GLY A 4 -2.62 2.83 -9.09
CA GLY A 4 -2.41 1.88 -8.00
C GLY A 4 -2.91 2.44 -6.67
N ALA A 5 -3.24 1.55 -5.72
CA ALA A 5 -3.81 1.96 -4.44
C ALA A 5 -2.86 2.89 -3.67
N GLY A 6 -1.59 2.54 -3.55
CA GLY A 6 -0.59 3.34 -2.86
C GLY A 6 -0.36 4.72 -3.48
N ALA A 7 -0.27 4.80 -4.82
CA ALA A 7 -0.12 6.07 -5.51
C ALA A 7 -1.33 7.00 -5.31
N THR A 8 -2.54 6.44 -5.37
CA THR A 8 -3.78 7.20 -5.16
C THR A 8 -3.87 7.75 -3.73
N GLN A 9 -3.51 6.93 -2.74
CA GLN A 9 -3.46 7.33 -1.33
C GLN A 9 -2.44 8.46 -1.11
N ALA A 10 -1.24 8.33 -1.66
CA ALA A 10 -0.18 9.33 -1.57
C ALA A 10 -0.61 10.68 -2.17
N VAL A 11 -1.18 10.65 -3.37
CA VAL A 11 -1.68 11.86 -4.03
C VAL A 11 -2.80 12.52 -3.22
N MET A 12 -3.76 11.73 -2.70
CA MET A 12 -4.84 12.28 -1.91
C MET A 12 -4.33 12.88 -0.59
N ALA A 13 -3.43 12.21 0.12
CA ALA A 13 -2.83 12.73 1.34
C ALA A 13 -2.10 14.07 1.06
N ARG A 14 -1.34 14.15 -0.04
CA ARG A 14 -0.66 15.37 -0.44
C ARG A 14 -1.63 16.51 -0.77
N LEU A 15 -2.71 16.23 -1.47
CA LEU A 15 -3.75 17.23 -1.79
C LEU A 15 -4.48 17.74 -0.54
N LEU A 16 -4.55 16.93 0.50
CA LEU A 16 -5.11 17.31 1.80
C LEU A 16 -4.12 18.04 2.71
N GLY A 17 -2.88 18.26 2.24
CA GLY A 17 -1.89 19.08 2.92
C GLY A 17 -0.85 18.30 3.73
N ALA A 18 -0.81 16.97 3.64
CA ALA A 18 0.25 16.19 4.28
C ALA A 18 1.57 16.33 3.51
N ASP A 19 2.69 16.25 4.20
CA ASP A 19 3.98 15.97 3.60
C ASP A 19 4.10 14.46 3.38
N VAL A 20 4.37 14.06 2.12
CA VAL A 20 4.30 12.67 1.69
C VAL A 20 5.62 12.23 1.06
N ALA A 21 6.13 11.09 1.48
CA ALA A 21 7.22 10.38 0.83
C ALA A 21 6.74 9.02 0.31
N MET A 22 7.15 8.66 -0.90
CA MET A 22 6.85 7.35 -1.48
C MET A 22 8.04 6.40 -1.32
N VAL A 23 7.75 5.20 -0.81
CA VAL A 23 8.71 4.10 -0.71
C VAL A 23 8.21 2.97 -1.59
N ASN A 24 8.86 2.74 -2.73
CA ASN A 24 8.49 1.68 -3.66
C ASN A 24 9.65 1.41 -4.63
N ALA A 25 9.50 0.38 -5.48
CA ALA A 25 10.40 0.11 -6.60
C ALA A 25 9.68 0.39 -7.92
N LEU A 26 10.40 1.00 -8.85
CA LEU A 26 9.97 1.29 -10.22
C LEU A 26 10.94 0.66 -11.21
N GLY A 27 10.42 0.20 -12.33
CA GLY A 27 11.24 -0.29 -13.42
C GLY A 27 12.04 0.81 -14.09
N ASP A 28 13.13 0.42 -14.75
CA ASP A 28 13.93 1.32 -15.59
C ASP A 28 13.29 1.46 -16.98
N ASP A 29 12.06 2.00 -16.99
CA ASP A 29 11.22 2.16 -18.15
C ASP A 29 10.46 3.50 -18.17
N VAL A 30 9.74 3.74 -19.26
CA VAL A 30 8.96 4.98 -19.46
C VAL A 30 7.88 5.16 -18.38
N PHE A 31 7.31 4.08 -17.85
CA PHE A 31 6.29 4.16 -16.81
C PHE A 31 6.89 4.57 -15.46
N GLY A 32 8.08 4.05 -15.14
CA GLY A 32 8.83 4.51 -13.97
C GLY A 32 9.16 5.99 -14.05
N ASP A 33 9.62 6.48 -15.21
CA ASP A 33 9.90 7.91 -15.42
C ASP A 33 8.64 8.78 -15.32
N MET A 34 7.53 8.30 -15.87
CA MET A 34 6.23 8.99 -15.73
C MET A 34 5.80 9.07 -14.27
N THR A 35 6.00 8.01 -13.50
CA THR A 35 5.60 7.95 -12.09
C THR A 35 6.41 8.94 -11.26
N VAL A 36 7.74 8.94 -11.41
CA VAL A 36 8.62 9.90 -10.71
C VAL A 36 8.21 11.34 -11.03
N ARG A 37 8.12 11.70 -12.32
CA ARG A 37 7.70 13.04 -12.72
C ARG A 37 6.33 13.45 -12.17
N ASN A 38 5.38 12.51 -12.12
CA ASN A 38 4.06 12.79 -11.56
C ASN A 38 4.12 13.11 -10.08
N PHE A 39 4.85 12.30 -9.29
CA PHE A 39 4.99 12.54 -7.86
C PHE A 39 5.74 13.85 -7.57
N GLU A 40 6.85 14.10 -8.25
CA GLU A 40 7.61 15.35 -8.12
C GLU A 40 6.75 16.58 -8.44
N SER A 41 5.93 16.52 -9.51
CA SER A 41 5.03 17.62 -9.88
C SER A 41 3.97 17.94 -8.83
N LEU A 42 3.65 16.97 -7.97
CA LEU A 42 2.71 17.10 -6.85
C LEU A 42 3.41 17.43 -5.53
N GLY A 43 4.75 17.51 -5.52
CA GLY A 43 5.55 17.76 -4.32
C GLY A 43 5.57 16.57 -3.35
N ILE A 44 5.46 15.35 -3.88
CA ILE A 44 5.67 14.10 -3.15
C ILE A 44 7.16 13.76 -3.20
N ASP A 45 7.78 13.44 -2.07
CA ASP A 45 9.18 13.05 -1.99
C ASP A 45 9.40 11.69 -2.65
N THR A 46 10.29 11.63 -3.63
CA THR A 46 10.65 10.45 -4.43
C THR A 46 12.00 9.86 -4.06
N THR A 47 12.65 10.35 -3.00
CA THR A 47 14.00 9.94 -2.57
C THR A 47 14.11 8.43 -2.33
N TYR A 48 13.02 7.80 -1.90
CA TYR A 48 12.96 6.37 -1.57
C TYR A 48 12.29 5.51 -2.65
N LEU A 49 12.17 6.02 -3.87
CA LEU A 49 11.77 5.25 -5.04
C LEU A 49 13.01 4.58 -5.64
N ALA A 50 13.14 3.27 -5.45
CA ALA A 50 14.21 2.49 -6.05
C ALA A 50 13.98 2.32 -7.56
N ARG A 51 15.04 2.44 -8.37
CA ARG A 51 15.01 2.10 -9.80
C ARG A 51 15.64 0.72 -9.96
N VAL A 52 14.90 -0.21 -10.54
CA VAL A 52 15.35 -1.60 -10.74
C VAL A 52 15.27 -1.99 -12.22
N PRO A 53 16.13 -2.88 -12.70
CA PRO A 53 16.04 -3.40 -14.07
C PRO A 53 14.67 -4.07 -14.32
N GLY A 54 14.10 -3.85 -15.49
CA GLY A 54 12.83 -4.45 -15.91
C GLY A 54 11.69 -3.45 -15.96
N SER A 55 10.46 -3.97 -16.07
CA SER A 55 9.26 -3.13 -16.21
C SER A 55 8.68 -2.71 -14.87
N SER A 56 8.17 -1.49 -14.81
CA SER A 56 7.31 -1.04 -13.71
C SER A 56 6.04 -1.90 -13.60
N GLY A 57 5.43 -1.91 -12.42
CA GLY A 57 4.10 -2.49 -12.23
C GLY A 57 3.06 -1.79 -13.12
N VAL A 58 2.17 -2.57 -13.72
CA VAL A 58 1.09 -2.03 -14.57
C VAL A 58 -0.23 -2.74 -14.30
N ALA A 59 -1.33 -2.02 -14.43
CA ALA A 59 -2.68 -2.55 -14.24
C ALA A 59 -3.57 -2.14 -15.43
N PRO A 60 -3.55 -2.87 -16.57
CA PRO A 60 -4.51 -2.66 -17.65
C PRO A 60 -5.94 -2.87 -17.16
N ILE A 61 -6.81 -1.93 -17.48
CA ILE A 61 -8.21 -1.91 -17.07
C ILE A 61 -9.10 -1.94 -18.30
N TRP A 62 -9.97 -2.95 -18.38
CA TRP A 62 -11.05 -3.01 -19.34
C TRP A 62 -12.36 -2.60 -18.68
N VAL A 63 -13.10 -1.75 -19.32
CA VAL A 63 -14.44 -1.33 -18.86
C VAL A 63 -15.45 -1.94 -19.80
N GLU A 64 -16.31 -2.81 -19.28
CA GLU A 64 -17.41 -3.43 -20.03
C GLU A 64 -18.50 -2.39 -20.36
N PRO A 65 -19.38 -2.64 -21.34
CA PRO A 65 -20.45 -1.70 -21.67
C PRO A 65 -21.40 -1.36 -20.52
N ASP A 66 -21.54 -2.25 -19.54
CA ASP A 66 -22.35 -2.05 -18.33
C ASP A 66 -21.60 -1.29 -17.21
N GLY A 67 -20.33 -0.90 -17.45
CA GLY A 67 -19.49 -0.21 -16.48
C GLY A 67 -18.65 -1.14 -15.57
N THR A 68 -18.80 -2.46 -15.71
CA THR A 68 -17.98 -3.42 -14.94
C THR A 68 -16.51 -3.32 -15.31
N ASN A 69 -15.63 -3.21 -14.32
CA ASN A 69 -14.19 -3.15 -14.51
C ASN A 69 -13.57 -4.55 -14.43
N ARG A 70 -12.65 -4.84 -15.35
CA ARG A 70 -11.75 -6.00 -15.29
C ARG A 70 -10.32 -5.48 -15.27
N ILE A 71 -9.56 -5.86 -14.24
CA ILE A 71 -8.20 -5.38 -14.01
C ILE A 71 -7.26 -6.58 -14.02
N ILE A 72 -6.17 -6.48 -14.79
CA ILE A 72 -5.05 -7.43 -14.72
C ILE A 72 -3.89 -6.70 -14.05
N CYS A 73 -3.54 -7.12 -12.84
CA CYS A 73 -2.39 -6.59 -12.13
C CYS A 73 -1.12 -7.35 -12.52
N VAL A 74 -0.10 -6.63 -12.98
CA VAL A 74 1.25 -7.15 -13.25
C VAL A 74 2.17 -6.43 -12.29
N ALA A 75 2.70 -7.14 -11.30
CA ALA A 75 3.48 -6.55 -10.21
C ALA A 75 4.77 -5.87 -10.71
N GLY A 76 5.48 -6.48 -11.67
CA GLY A 76 6.71 -5.90 -12.21
C GLY A 76 7.70 -5.54 -11.10
N ALA A 77 8.22 -4.33 -11.13
CA ALA A 77 9.19 -3.83 -10.17
C ALA A 77 8.69 -3.80 -8.71
N ASN A 78 7.36 -3.84 -8.46
CA ASN A 78 6.83 -3.88 -7.09
C ASN A 78 7.33 -5.12 -6.32
N ASP A 79 7.54 -6.24 -7.02
CA ASP A 79 8.07 -7.47 -6.42
C ASP A 79 9.57 -7.41 -6.11
N ALA A 80 10.26 -6.40 -6.61
CA ALA A 80 11.69 -6.21 -6.36
C ALA A 80 12.00 -5.41 -5.09
N MET A 81 10.97 -4.94 -4.38
CA MET A 81 11.19 -4.30 -3.08
C MET A 81 11.76 -5.29 -2.07
N VAL A 82 12.70 -4.83 -1.26
CA VAL A 82 13.29 -5.60 -0.17
C VAL A 82 12.95 -5.00 1.20
N ALA A 83 12.83 -5.87 2.19
CA ALA A 83 12.37 -5.49 3.53
C ALA A 83 13.33 -4.51 4.21
N GLU A 84 14.62 -4.70 4.01
CA GLU A 84 15.68 -3.87 4.58
C GLU A 84 15.61 -2.42 4.09
N ASP A 85 15.36 -2.22 2.79
CA ASP A 85 15.26 -0.89 2.20
C ASP A 85 14.02 -0.15 2.70
N ALA A 86 12.90 -0.85 2.83
CA ALA A 86 11.68 -0.29 3.38
C ALA A 86 11.86 0.13 4.84
N ALA A 87 12.44 -0.72 5.68
CA ALA A 87 12.74 -0.39 7.06
C ALA A 87 13.73 0.79 7.17
N ALA A 88 14.78 0.80 6.33
CA ALA A 88 15.77 1.88 6.29
C ALA A 88 15.14 3.23 5.94
N ALA A 89 14.21 3.25 4.97
CA ALA A 89 13.47 4.46 4.60
C ALA A 89 12.65 4.99 5.80
N ILE A 90 11.96 4.11 6.54
CA ILE A 90 11.22 4.51 7.74
C ILE A 90 12.15 5.11 8.80
N TRP A 91 13.36 4.57 8.98
CA TRP A 91 14.33 5.13 9.92
C TRP A 91 14.91 6.48 9.47
N ALA A 92 15.07 6.69 8.16
CA ALA A 92 15.62 7.93 7.61
C ALA A 92 14.60 9.07 7.59
N LEU A 93 13.31 8.76 7.45
CA LEU A 93 12.23 9.75 7.44
C LEU A 93 11.98 10.29 8.87
N ALA A 94 12.19 11.60 9.04
CA ALA A 94 11.89 12.30 10.29
C ALA A 94 11.62 13.79 10.00
N PRO A 95 10.52 14.38 10.49
CA PRO A 95 9.47 13.71 11.28
C PRO A 95 8.61 12.76 10.45
N LEU A 96 7.96 11.78 11.08
CA LEU A 96 7.05 10.85 10.45
C LEU A 96 5.91 10.53 11.42
N ASP A 97 4.67 10.79 11.02
CA ASP A 97 3.48 10.61 11.85
C ASP A 97 2.78 9.27 11.58
N ALA A 98 2.75 8.83 10.33
CA ALA A 98 2.09 7.60 9.93
C ALA A 98 2.78 6.91 8.74
N VAL A 99 2.64 5.59 8.68
CA VAL A 99 3.01 4.76 7.53
C VAL A 99 1.75 4.09 7.02
N VAL A 100 1.46 4.27 5.73
CA VAL A 100 0.30 3.66 5.05
C VAL A 100 0.81 2.65 4.03
N VAL A 101 0.26 1.45 4.03
CA VAL A 101 0.61 0.39 3.06
C VAL A 101 -0.63 -0.27 2.48
N GLU A 102 -0.46 -0.90 1.33
CA GLU A 102 -1.44 -1.69 0.60
C GLU A 102 -0.81 -3.03 0.15
N PHE A 103 -1.49 -3.86 -0.69
CA PHE A 103 -1.00 -5.21 -1.03
C PHE A 103 -0.34 -5.34 -2.42
N ASP A 104 -0.06 -4.25 -3.12
CA ASP A 104 0.57 -4.31 -4.46
C ASP A 104 2.06 -4.70 -4.46
N SER A 105 2.68 -4.87 -3.29
CA SER A 105 4.07 -5.34 -3.11
C SER A 105 4.15 -6.46 -2.06
N PRO A 106 5.28 -7.15 -1.86
CA PRO A 106 5.37 -8.27 -0.92
C PRO A 106 5.02 -7.90 0.53
N GLN A 107 4.23 -8.71 1.22
CA GLN A 107 3.79 -8.42 2.59
C GLN A 107 4.94 -8.38 3.61
N ALA A 108 5.99 -9.17 3.40
CA ALA A 108 7.18 -9.14 4.25
C ALA A 108 7.86 -7.76 4.29
N VAL A 109 7.87 -7.05 3.16
CA VAL A 109 8.39 -5.66 3.06
C VAL A 109 7.57 -4.72 3.94
N LYS A 110 6.25 -4.84 3.88
CA LYS A 110 5.31 -4.03 4.66
C LYS A 110 5.40 -4.32 6.15
N ALA A 111 5.52 -5.59 6.52
CA ALA A 111 5.73 -6.00 7.91
C ALA A 111 7.01 -5.40 8.49
N ALA A 112 8.10 -5.37 7.71
CA ALA A 112 9.36 -4.75 8.13
C ALA A 112 9.23 -3.22 8.30
N ALA A 113 8.56 -2.54 7.37
CA ALA A 113 8.28 -1.11 7.46
C ALA A 113 7.42 -0.79 8.70
N PHE A 114 6.36 -1.57 8.95
CA PHE A 114 5.50 -1.38 10.11
C PHE A 114 6.20 -1.68 11.43
N ALA A 115 7.02 -2.74 11.49
CA ALA A 115 7.82 -3.03 12.67
C ALA A 115 8.78 -1.87 13.01
N ALA A 116 9.44 -1.29 11.99
CA ALA A 116 10.28 -0.10 12.17
C ALA A 116 9.44 1.11 12.65
N ALA A 117 8.28 1.36 12.05
CA ALA A 117 7.39 2.45 12.43
C ALA A 117 6.92 2.33 13.89
N ARG A 118 6.41 1.16 14.27
CA ARG A 118 5.93 0.90 15.64
C ARG A 118 7.03 1.04 16.69
N SER A 119 8.27 0.62 16.39
CA SER A 119 9.40 0.80 17.32
C SER A 119 9.72 2.28 17.60
N ARG A 120 9.22 3.18 16.76
CA ARG A 120 9.32 4.64 16.89
C ARG A 120 8.03 5.31 17.38
N GLY A 121 6.98 4.53 17.69
CA GLY A 121 5.67 5.07 18.08
C GLY A 121 4.90 5.73 16.93
N ILE A 122 5.21 5.36 15.69
CA ILE A 122 4.57 5.89 14.48
C ILE A 122 3.36 5.02 14.15
N VAL A 123 2.24 5.66 13.80
CA VAL A 123 0.98 5.00 13.46
C VAL A 123 1.13 4.18 12.17
N THR A 124 0.59 2.96 12.17
CA THR A 124 0.60 2.04 11.02
C THR A 124 -0.82 1.81 10.51
N ILE A 125 -1.02 2.06 9.21
CA ILE A 125 -2.33 1.98 8.54
C ILE A 125 -2.24 1.03 7.36
N LEU A 126 -3.02 -0.04 7.40
CA LEU A 126 -3.09 -1.05 6.36
C LEU A 126 -4.40 -0.93 5.58
N ASN A 127 -4.30 -0.75 4.26
CA ASN A 127 -5.40 -1.01 3.33
C ASN A 127 -5.11 -2.35 2.61
N PRO A 128 -5.84 -3.44 2.89
CA PRO A 128 -5.53 -4.77 2.36
C PRO A 128 -6.02 -4.96 0.92
N ALA A 129 -5.75 -4.00 0.07
CA ALA A 129 -6.11 -3.97 -1.35
C ALA A 129 -4.90 -4.29 -2.24
N PRO A 130 -5.03 -5.16 -3.27
CA PRO A 130 -6.20 -6.00 -3.58
C PRO A 130 -6.42 -7.12 -2.56
N ALA A 131 -7.66 -7.63 -2.51
CA ALA A 131 -8.02 -8.72 -1.60
C ALA A 131 -7.08 -9.92 -1.76
N ALA A 132 -6.40 -10.30 -0.70
CA ALA A 132 -5.48 -11.43 -0.63
C ALA A 132 -5.46 -12.01 0.79
N SER A 133 -4.86 -13.19 0.94
CA SER A 133 -4.61 -13.74 2.28
C SER A 133 -3.65 -12.83 3.03
N MET A 134 -3.99 -12.49 4.28
CA MET A 134 -3.17 -11.66 5.14
C MET A 134 -2.15 -12.49 5.91
N ASP A 135 -0.89 -12.04 5.91
CA ASP A 135 0.10 -12.55 6.84
C ASP A 135 -0.26 -12.08 8.28
N PRO A 136 -0.46 -13.01 9.24
CA PRO A 136 -0.73 -12.64 10.62
C PRO A 136 0.34 -11.72 11.24
N ALA A 137 1.59 -11.81 10.78
CA ALA A 137 2.66 -10.93 11.25
C ALA A 137 2.44 -9.47 10.84
N LEU A 138 1.89 -9.23 9.66
CA LEU A 138 1.56 -7.87 9.20
C LEU A 138 0.35 -7.32 9.98
N LEU A 139 -0.67 -8.15 10.20
CA LEU A 139 -1.83 -7.74 10.99
C LEU A 139 -1.43 -7.35 12.42
N ALA A 140 -0.57 -8.13 13.06
CA ALA A 140 -0.12 -7.89 14.44
C ALA A 140 0.65 -6.55 14.63
N VAL A 141 1.16 -5.97 13.55
CA VAL A 141 1.88 -4.69 13.57
C VAL A 141 1.09 -3.54 12.92
N SER A 142 -0.19 -3.74 12.63
CA SER A 142 -1.10 -2.74 12.08
C SER A 142 -1.91 -2.10 13.21
N ASP A 143 -1.90 -0.77 13.33
CA ASP A 143 -2.76 -0.05 14.28
C ASP A 143 -4.16 0.18 13.70
N TRP A 144 -4.24 0.34 12.37
CA TRP A 144 -5.50 0.50 11.64
C TRP A 144 -5.53 -0.42 10.43
N VAL A 145 -6.66 -1.08 10.21
CA VAL A 145 -6.92 -1.87 9.01
C VAL A 145 -8.19 -1.33 8.35
N ILE A 146 -8.09 -0.94 7.07
CA ILE A 146 -9.16 -0.27 6.34
C ILE A 146 -9.52 -1.10 5.10
N PRO A 147 -10.30 -2.19 5.25
CA PRO A 147 -10.76 -3.02 4.14
C PRO A 147 -12.06 -2.48 3.54
N ASN A 148 -12.34 -2.82 2.28
CA ASN A 148 -13.70 -2.85 1.75
C ASN A 148 -14.40 -4.17 2.13
N GLU A 149 -15.64 -4.37 1.70
CA GLU A 149 -16.46 -5.55 2.05
C GLU A 149 -15.82 -6.85 1.57
N VAL A 150 -15.24 -6.85 0.38
CA VAL A 150 -14.61 -8.04 -0.23
C VAL A 150 -13.29 -8.36 0.48
N GLU A 151 -12.51 -7.36 0.77
CA GLU A 151 -11.24 -7.48 1.51
C GLU A 151 -11.51 -7.97 2.94
N PHE A 152 -12.52 -7.39 3.62
CA PHE A 152 -12.91 -7.83 4.95
C PHE A 152 -13.36 -9.29 4.96
N ALA A 153 -14.19 -9.70 4.00
CA ALA A 153 -14.62 -11.09 3.87
C ALA A 153 -13.44 -12.06 3.74
N GLY A 154 -12.43 -11.66 2.94
CA GLY A 154 -11.19 -12.43 2.80
C GLY A 154 -10.36 -12.50 4.09
N LEU A 155 -10.28 -11.40 4.85
CA LEU A 155 -9.53 -11.33 6.11
C LEU A 155 -10.19 -12.13 7.24
N ALA A 156 -11.49 -11.99 7.38
CA ALA A 156 -12.26 -12.54 8.50
C ALA A 156 -12.77 -13.97 8.23
N GLY A 157 -12.64 -14.48 7.00
CA GLY A 157 -13.30 -15.70 6.57
C GLY A 157 -14.83 -15.61 6.64
N ALA A 158 -15.36 -14.39 6.43
CA ALA A 158 -16.76 -14.04 6.55
C ALA A 158 -17.41 -13.83 5.17
N SER A 159 -18.69 -13.45 5.17
CA SER A 159 -19.40 -13.01 3.97
C SER A 159 -19.09 -11.53 3.66
N SER A 160 -19.25 -11.11 2.40
CA SER A 160 -19.10 -9.71 1.98
C SER A 160 -20.21 -8.79 2.52
N ASP A 161 -21.28 -9.36 3.07
CA ASP A 161 -22.39 -8.69 3.76
C ASP A 161 -22.28 -8.82 5.28
N ALA A 162 -21.05 -8.86 5.80
CA ALA A 162 -20.78 -8.91 7.23
C ALA A 162 -21.46 -7.76 7.98
N THR A 163 -22.04 -8.07 9.11
CA THR A 163 -22.72 -7.10 9.97
C THR A 163 -21.70 -6.28 10.78
N ASP A 164 -22.11 -5.11 11.26
CA ASP A 164 -21.31 -4.28 12.17
C ASP A 164 -20.82 -5.07 13.41
N ALA A 165 -21.64 -6.02 13.90
CA ALA A 165 -21.29 -6.86 15.04
C ALA A 165 -20.15 -7.82 14.73
N GLU A 166 -20.11 -8.40 13.53
CA GLU A 166 -19.03 -9.28 13.07
C GLU A 166 -17.76 -8.49 12.82
N ILE A 167 -17.86 -7.31 12.22
CA ILE A 167 -16.72 -6.39 12.03
C ILE A 167 -16.13 -5.99 13.40
N ALA A 168 -16.98 -5.58 14.35
CA ALA A 168 -16.53 -5.23 15.68
C ALA A 168 -15.96 -6.42 16.47
N ALA A 169 -16.45 -7.63 16.24
CA ALA A 169 -15.88 -8.83 16.84
C ALA A 169 -14.49 -9.14 16.28
N PHE A 170 -14.30 -9.00 14.97
CA PHE A 170 -13.00 -9.15 14.33
C PHE A 170 -11.98 -8.12 14.84
N ALA A 171 -12.36 -6.84 14.87
CA ALA A 171 -11.51 -5.77 15.37
C ALA A 171 -11.06 -6.01 16.83
N ARG A 172 -11.98 -6.44 17.71
CA ARG A 172 -11.63 -6.82 19.09
C ARG A 172 -10.69 -8.01 19.18
N ALA A 173 -10.86 -9.00 18.31
CA ALA A 173 -10.02 -10.21 18.31
C ALA A 173 -8.62 -9.95 17.79
N THR A 174 -8.45 -9.00 16.89
CA THR A 174 -7.17 -8.66 16.25
C THR A 174 -6.47 -7.46 16.91
N GLY A 175 -7.20 -6.65 17.69
CA GLY A 175 -6.68 -5.46 18.34
C GLY A 175 -6.49 -4.27 17.36
N THR A 176 -7.21 -4.28 16.24
CA THR A 176 -7.15 -3.24 15.18
C THR A 176 -8.45 -2.47 15.06
#